data_6aa68a93efa412ebf0ba456a3cc817b8
#
_entry.id   6aa68a93efa412ebf0ba456a3cc817b8
#
_cell.length_a   1.000
_cell.length_b   1.000
_cell.length_c   1.000
_cell.angle_alpha   90.00
_cell.angle_beta   90.00
_cell.angle_gamma   90.00
#
_symmetry.space_group_name_H-M   'P 1'
#
loop_
_entity.id
_entity.type
_entity.pdbx_description
1 polymer ?
#
loop_
_entity_poly.entity_id
_entity_poly.type
_entity_poly.pdbx_seq_one_letter_code
_entity_poly.pdbx_strand_id
1 'polypeptide(L)'
;MSLASMSGTVPGVWRSASSGRDTDRAVALAARDYSGMMIRARGVEKRYGDKRILRGVGFELAPDGFLLVTGPNGSGKTTLLRLCAGLAVPSAGEFEVTLERGRIGYLAHEPLVYRELTALENLDLYGRLYRVAERRERIGMLLERFGLWDARHVRADSYSRGMLQRLALCRTLLHGPDLLVLDEPYSALDEEGAALLDRELEQARPHSAFVVATHDPARIERFASSKLALA
;
A
#
# COMPACT_ATOMS: atom_id res chain seq x y z
N MET A 1 -34.41 -12.57 -27.15
CA MET A 1 -33.80 -11.22 -27.23
C MET A 1 -33.15 -10.94 -25.88
N SER A 2 -31.87 -11.13 -25.83
CA SER A 2 -31.07 -11.09 -24.61
C SER A 2 -30.23 -9.82 -24.61
N LEU A 3 -30.29 -9.01 -23.56
CA LEU A 3 -29.41 -7.89 -23.34
C LEU A 3 -28.42 -8.30 -22.23
N ALA A 4 -27.22 -8.71 -22.63
CA ALA A 4 -26.10 -8.87 -21.74
C ALA A 4 -25.51 -7.48 -21.47
N SER A 5 -25.61 -7.00 -20.23
CA SER A 5 -24.90 -5.82 -19.75
C SER A 5 -23.51 -6.24 -19.34
N MET A 6 -22.52 -5.89 -20.12
CA MET A 6 -21.11 -5.96 -19.75
C MET A 6 -20.75 -4.66 -18.98
N SER A 7 -20.71 -4.73 -17.67
CA SER A 7 -20.08 -3.70 -16.83
C SER A 7 -18.58 -3.98 -16.75
N GLY A 8 -17.81 -3.46 -17.71
CA GLY A 8 -16.37 -3.41 -17.64
C GLY A 8 -15.93 -2.34 -16.64
N THR A 9 -15.44 -2.74 -15.49
CA THR A 9 -14.79 -1.84 -14.53
C THR A 9 -13.42 -1.46 -15.08
N VAL A 10 -13.25 -0.21 -15.44
CA VAL A 10 -11.96 0.35 -15.94
C VAL A 10 -10.99 0.48 -14.76
N PRO A 11 -9.72 0.01 -14.87
CA PRO A 11 -8.70 0.22 -13.83
C PRO A 11 -8.52 1.70 -13.51
N GLY A 12 -8.39 2.04 -12.22
CA GLY A 12 -8.47 3.40 -11.71
C GLY A 12 -7.31 4.30 -12.15
N VAL A 13 -7.51 5.09 -13.19
CA VAL A 13 -6.63 6.21 -13.56
C VAL A 13 -6.99 7.43 -12.71
N TRP A 14 -6.07 7.85 -11.84
CA TRP A 14 -6.27 9.03 -10.98
C TRP A 14 -5.70 10.26 -11.68
N ARG A 15 -6.60 11.13 -12.19
CA ARG A 15 -6.22 12.41 -12.79
C ARG A 15 -6.72 13.56 -11.91
N SER A 16 -5.89 14.60 -11.77
CA SER A 16 -6.36 15.89 -11.26
C SER A 16 -7.35 16.49 -12.28
N ALA A 17 -8.54 16.87 -11.82
CA ALA A 17 -9.50 17.58 -12.64
C ALA A 17 -8.94 18.99 -12.99
N SER A 18 -8.34 19.12 -14.16
CA SER A 18 -8.16 20.41 -14.81
C SER A 18 -9.43 20.74 -15.60
N SER A 19 -9.94 21.95 -15.39
CA SER A 19 -11.17 22.49 -15.97
C SER A 19 -11.36 22.16 -17.45
N GLY A 20 -12.49 21.50 -17.74
CA GLY A 20 -13.17 21.33 -19.01
C GLY A 20 -12.51 21.78 -20.30
N ARG A 21 -11.98 20.83 -21.05
CA ARG A 21 -11.88 20.74 -22.52
C ARG A 21 -11.03 19.57 -23.04
N ASP A 22 -10.89 18.47 -22.31
CA ASP A 22 -9.96 17.38 -22.68
C ASP A 22 -10.55 15.96 -22.59
N THR A 23 -11.87 15.78 -22.76
CA THR A 23 -12.52 14.46 -22.74
C THR A 23 -12.06 13.55 -23.89
N ASP A 24 -11.81 14.12 -25.07
CA ASP A 24 -11.38 13.32 -26.24
C ASP A 24 -9.91 12.90 -26.18
N ARG A 25 -9.06 13.70 -25.53
CA ARG A 25 -7.64 13.36 -25.34
C ARG A 25 -7.42 12.33 -24.22
N ALA A 26 -8.37 12.26 -23.26
CA ALA A 26 -8.36 11.29 -22.18
C ALA A 26 -8.66 9.86 -22.66
N VAL A 27 -9.55 9.70 -23.64
CA VAL A 27 -9.87 8.39 -24.25
C VAL A 27 -8.72 7.87 -25.12
N ALA A 28 -8.00 8.75 -25.82
CA ALA A 28 -6.86 8.36 -26.65
C ALA A 28 -5.60 7.97 -25.85
N LEU A 29 -5.46 8.41 -24.60
CA LEU A 29 -4.37 8.00 -23.69
C LEU A 29 -4.64 6.68 -22.99
N ALA A 30 -5.91 6.27 -22.84
CA ALA A 30 -6.29 4.97 -22.28
C ALA A 30 -5.95 3.77 -23.18
N ALA A 31 -5.62 4.02 -24.46
CA ALA A 31 -5.23 2.99 -25.43
C ALA A 31 -3.70 2.84 -25.60
N ARG A 32 -2.87 3.52 -24.79
CA ARG A 32 -1.43 3.26 -24.77
C ARG A 32 -1.16 2.01 -23.96
N ASP A 33 -0.60 1.04 -24.64
CA ASP A 33 -0.12 -0.23 -24.10
C ASP A 33 0.85 0.02 -22.93
N TYR A 34 0.32 -0.05 -21.70
CA TYR A 34 1.08 0.02 -20.42
C TYR A 34 1.54 -1.37 -19.99
N SER A 35 1.78 -2.28 -20.98
CA SER A 35 2.27 -3.62 -20.72
C SER A 35 3.59 -3.55 -19.94
N GLY A 36 3.52 -3.78 -18.64
CA GLY A 36 4.66 -3.96 -17.78
C GLY A 36 4.87 -2.99 -16.63
N MET A 37 4.08 -1.91 -16.45
CA MET A 37 4.25 -1.00 -15.30
C MET A 37 3.04 -1.04 -14.36
N MET A 38 3.31 -1.21 -13.06
CA MET A 38 2.29 -1.20 -12.01
C MET A 38 1.97 0.21 -11.54
N ILE A 39 3.01 1.05 -11.39
CA ILE A 39 2.86 2.48 -11.08
C ILE A 39 3.72 3.28 -12.06
N ARG A 40 3.17 4.40 -12.52
CA ARG A 40 3.90 5.43 -13.28
C ARG A 40 3.60 6.80 -12.71
N ALA A 41 4.66 7.54 -12.37
CA ALA A 41 4.61 8.90 -11.86
C ALA A 41 5.47 9.82 -12.71
N ARG A 42 4.93 10.95 -13.20
CA ARG A 42 5.64 11.93 -14.01
C ARG A 42 5.32 13.34 -13.55
N GLY A 43 6.33 14.04 -13.06
CA GLY A 43 6.20 15.43 -12.63
C GLY A 43 5.14 15.64 -11.55
N VAL A 44 4.97 14.66 -10.65
CA VAL A 44 3.89 14.63 -9.67
C VAL A 44 4.08 15.72 -8.61
N GLU A 45 3.05 16.53 -8.42
CA GLU A 45 2.97 17.49 -7.34
C GLU A 45 1.80 17.17 -6.40
N LYS A 46 2.00 17.47 -5.12
CA LYS A 46 0.93 17.43 -4.13
C LYS A 46 0.99 18.64 -3.23
N ARG A 47 -0.17 19.30 -3.08
CA ARG A 47 -0.38 20.45 -2.20
C ARG A 47 -1.50 20.15 -1.20
N TYR A 48 -1.39 20.73 -0.02
CA TYR A 48 -2.45 20.83 0.98
C TYR A 48 -2.57 22.32 1.37
N GLY A 49 -3.63 22.97 0.92
CA GLY A 49 -3.72 24.43 0.95
C GLY A 49 -2.53 25.04 0.18
N ASP A 50 -1.82 25.95 0.81
CA ASP A 50 -0.66 26.63 0.22
C ASP A 50 0.65 25.84 0.34
N LYS A 51 0.65 24.78 1.14
CA LYS A 51 1.86 23.99 1.38
C LYS A 51 2.07 22.95 0.28
N ARG A 52 3.17 23.09 -0.49
CA ARG A 52 3.60 22.12 -1.51
C ARG A 52 4.44 21.04 -0.84
N ILE A 53 3.93 19.81 -0.84
CA ILE A 53 4.56 18.65 -0.19
C ILE A 53 5.41 17.86 -1.18
N LEU A 54 4.86 17.55 -2.37
CA LEU A 54 5.62 16.88 -3.43
C LEU A 54 5.84 17.86 -4.58
N ARG A 55 7.06 17.80 -5.19
CA ARG A 55 7.52 18.77 -6.19
C ARG A 55 8.14 18.05 -7.37
N GLY A 56 7.34 17.76 -8.40
CA GLY A 56 7.83 17.18 -9.65
C GLY A 56 8.38 15.74 -9.52
N VAL A 57 7.80 14.95 -8.63
CA VAL A 57 8.25 13.57 -8.38
C VAL A 57 7.99 12.70 -9.60
N GLY A 58 8.99 11.89 -10.00
CA GLY A 58 8.90 10.93 -11.10
C GLY A 58 9.52 9.59 -10.74
N PHE A 59 8.81 8.50 -11.03
CA PHE A 59 9.32 7.12 -10.94
C PHE A 59 8.42 6.16 -11.72
N GLU A 60 8.93 4.98 -11.97
CA GLU A 60 8.18 3.86 -12.52
C GLU A 60 8.40 2.61 -11.65
N LEU A 61 7.36 1.79 -11.47
CA LEU A 61 7.40 0.54 -10.70
C LEU A 61 6.83 -0.59 -11.54
N ALA A 62 7.65 -1.61 -11.79
CA ALA A 62 7.23 -2.85 -12.43
C ALA A 62 6.43 -3.76 -11.46
N PRO A 63 5.69 -4.79 -11.96
CA PRO A 63 4.92 -5.72 -11.12
C PRO A 63 5.75 -6.53 -10.11
N ASP A 64 7.02 -6.72 -10.34
CA ASP A 64 8.01 -7.37 -9.45
C ASP A 64 8.96 -6.37 -8.79
N GLY A 65 8.68 -5.06 -8.96
CA GLY A 65 9.55 -3.99 -8.52
C GLY A 65 9.48 -3.73 -7.02
N PHE A 66 10.59 -3.23 -6.48
CA PHE A 66 10.71 -2.78 -5.11
C PHE A 66 11.26 -1.35 -5.08
N LEU A 67 10.39 -0.37 -4.83
CA LEU A 67 10.76 1.04 -4.70
C LEU A 67 11.02 1.38 -3.23
N LEU A 68 12.25 1.75 -2.93
CA LEU A 68 12.63 2.29 -1.63
C LEU A 68 12.54 3.82 -1.66
N VAL A 69 11.68 4.38 -0.80
CA VAL A 69 11.49 5.82 -0.65
C VAL A 69 12.21 6.30 0.61
N THR A 70 13.17 7.19 0.45
CA THR A 70 13.96 7.76 1.56
C THR A 70 13.78 9.28 1.62
N GLY A 71 14.18 9.88 2.73
CA GLY A 71 14.16 11.32 2.94
C GLY A 71 13.89 11.69 4.40
N PRO A 72 14.15 12.96 4.79
CA PRO A 72 13.94 13.44 6.15
C PRO A 72 12.46 13.42 6.55
N ASN A 73 12.20 13.60 7.83
CA ASN A 73 10.82 13.77 8.31
C ASN A 73 10.20 15.02 7.68
N GLY A 74 8.96 14.88 7.19
CA GLY A 74 8.26 15.97 6.52
C GLY A 74 8.56 16.11 5.01
N SER A 75 9.45 15.30 4.41
CA SER A 75 9.77 15.35 2.97
C SER A 75 8.63 14.86 2.05
N GLY A 76 7.55 14.31 2.62
CA GLY A 76 6.40 13.86 1.84
C GLY A 76 6.32 12.35 1.61
N LYS A 77 7.14 11.52 2.26
CA LYS A 77 7.11 10.05 2.12
C LYS A 77 5.71 9.48 2.29
N THR A 78 5.07 9.74 3.43
CA THR A 78 3.68 9.29 3.68
C THR A 78 2.69 9.81 2.64
N THR A 79 2.88 11.05 2.13
CA THR A 79 2.03 11.61 1.08
C THR A 79 2.18 10.86 -0.22
N LEU A 80 3.41 10.52 -0.63
CA LEU A 80 3.67 9.71 -1.81
C LEU A 80 3.06 8.30 -1.66
N LEU A 81 3.24 7.67 -0.51
CA LEU A 81 2.65 6.36 -0.23
C LEU A 81 1.12 6.39 -0.30
N ARG A 82 0.48 7.46 0.19
CA ARG A 82 -0.97 7.63 0.06
C ARG A 82 -1.42 7.76 -1.40
N LEU A 83 -0.61 8.38 -2.27
CA LEU A 83 -0.88 8.38 -3.72
C LEU A 83 -0.78 6.95 -4.28
N CYS A 84 0.27 6.20 -3.93
CA CYS A 84 0.45 4.81 -4.37
C CYS A 84 -0.70 3.90 -3.89
N ALA A 85 -1.21 4.12 -2.68
CA ALA A 85 -2.34 3.38 -2.13
C ALA A 85 -3.72 3.85 -2.65
N GLY A 86 -3.78 4.86 -3.51
CA GLY A 86 -5.03 5.43 -4.01
C GLY A 86 -5.84 6.18 -2.94
N LEU A 87 -5.22 6.57 -1.83
CA LEU A 87 -5.84 7.31 -0.72
C LEU A 87 -5.72 8.83 -0.89
N ALA A 88 -4.96 9.27 -1.87
CA ALA A 88 -4.84 10.67 -2.27
C ALA A 88 -4.76 10.77 -3.79
N VAL A 89 -5.02 11.97 -4.32
CA VAL A 89 -4.84 12.28 -5.74
C VAL A 89 -3.76 13.37 -5.89
N PRO A 90 -2.98 13.38 -6.97
CA PRO A 90 -1.99 14.41 -7.22
C PRO A 90 -2.69 15.78 -7.44
N SER A 91 -1.98 16.87 -7.16
CA SER A 91 -2.45 18.23 -7.48
C SER A 91 -2.05 18.66 -8.90
N ALA A 92 -0.95 18.10 -9.43
CA ALA A 92 -0.48 18.26 -10.80
C ALA A 92 0.43 17.09 -11.18
N GLY A 93 0.72 16.95 -12.48
CA GLY A 93 1.48 15.85 -13.04
C GLY A 93 0.61 14.62 -13.33
N GLU A 94 1.25 13.56 -13.80
CA GLU A 94 0.59 12.29 -14.13
C GLU A 94 0.93 11.24 -13.07
N PHE A 95 -0.10 10.56 -12.55
CA PHE A 95 0.07 9.46 -11.60
C PHE A 95 -0.93 8.34 -11.93
N GLU A 96 -0.40 7.20 -12.30
CA GLU A 96 -1.20 6.06 -12.74
C GLU A 96 -0.86 4.84 -11.88
N VAL A 97 -1.88 4.14 -11.39
CA VAL A 97 -1.78 2.83 -10.74
C VAL A 97 -2.70 1.90 -11.50
N THR A 98 -2.15 0.82 -12.05
CA THR A 98 -2.91 -0.12 -12.90
C THR A 98 -3.76 -1.11 -12.10
N LEU A 99 -3.64 -1.11 -10.78
CA LEU A 99 -4.33 -2.03 -9.88
C LEU A 99 -5.63 -1.44 -9.34
N GLU A 100 -6.61 -2.31 -9.13
CA GLU A 100 -7.78 -2.00 -8.31
C GLU A 100 -7.36 -1.84 -6.82
N ARG A 101 -8.05 -0.96 -6.08
CA ARG A 101 -7.76 -0.71 -4.66
C ARG A 101 -7.78 -1.97 -3.80
N GLY A 102 -8.65 -2.93 -4.11
CA GLY A 102 -8.75 -4.21 -3.40
C GLY A 102 -7.52 -5.11 -3.55
N ARG A 103 -6.59 -4.76 -4.45
CA ARG A 103 -5.32 -5.48 -4.69
C ARG A 103 -4.12 -4.77 -4.05
N ILE A 104 -4.34 -3.70 -3.28
CA ILE A 104 -3.30 -2.91 -2.64
C ILE A 104 -3.36 -3.10 -1.13
N GLY A 105 -2.26 -3.57 -0.54
CA GLY A 105 -2.05 -3.61 0.91
C GLY A 105 -1.37 -2.33 1.37
N TYR A 106 -1.99 -1.59 2.29
CA TYR A 106 -1.43 -0.36 2.85
C TYR A 106 -1.19 -0.47 4.35
N LEU A 107 0.08 -0.38 4.75
CA LEU A 107 0.51 -0.20 6.12
C LEU A 107 0.80 1.30 6.33
N ALA A 108 -0.01 1.96 7.13
CA ALA A 108 0.23 3.35 7.52
C ALA A 108 1.23 3.43 8.66
N HIS A 109 1.86 4.59 8.84
CA HIS A 109 2.75 4.87 9.96
C HIS A 109 2.07 4.63 11.32
N GLU A 110 0.80 5.02 11.46
CA GLU A 110 -0.03 4.63 12.59
C GLU A 110 -0.83 3.35 12.26
N PRO A 111 -0.84 2.34 13.15
CA PRO A 111 -1.62 1.14 12.94
C PRO A 111 -3.10 1.44 12.76
N LEU A 112 -3.65 1.12 11.58
CA LEU A 112 -5.07 1.29 11.28
C LEU A 112 -5.85 0.07 11.78
N VAL A 113 -5.95 -0.09 13.10
CA VAL A 113 -6.67 -1.17 13.78
C VAL A 113 -7.72 -0.57 14.74
N TYR A 114 -8.83 -1.25 14.88
CA TYR A 114 -9.87 -0.89 15.85
C TYR A 114 -9.45 -1.38 17.24
N ARG A 115 -9.12 -0.47 18.13
CA ARG A 115 -8.57 -0.80 19.45
C ARG A 115 -9.58 -1.48 20.36
N GLU A 116 -10.85 -1.21 20.17
CA GLU A 116 -11.97 -1.80 20.91
C GLU A 116 -12.25 -3.26 20.53
N LEU A 117 -11.75 -3.69 19.37
CA LEU A 117 -11.89 -5.04 18.87
C LEU A 117 -10.67 -5.89 19.24
N THR A 118 -10.88 -7.19 19.36
CA THR A 118 -9.81 -8.18 19.44
C THR A 118 -9.04 -8.30 18.13
N ALA A 119 -7.86 -8.94 18.13
CA ALA A 119 -7.13 -9.18 16.89
C ALA A 119 -7.95 -10.01 15.89
N LEU A 120 -8.64 -11.03 16.38
CA LEU A 120 -9.50 -11.89 15.57
C LEU A 120 -10.65 -11.09 14.91
N GLU A 121 -11.34 -10.25 15.68
CA GLU A 121 -12.44 -9.42 15.20
C GLU A 121 -11.95 -8.36 14.20
N ASN A 122 -10.79 -7.72 14.46
CA ASN A 122 -10.16 -6.81 13.51
C ASN A 122 -9.94 -7.50 12.15
N LEU A 123 -9.29 -8.65 12.16
CA LEU A 123 -8.98 -9.36 10.91
C LEU A 123 -10.24 -9.95 10.25
N ASP A 124 -11.23 -10.40 11.01
CA ASP A 124 -12.51 -10.87 10.45
C ASP A 124 -13.27 -9.74 9.76
N LEU A 125 -13.30 -8.54 10.35
CA LEU A 125 -13.90 -7.36 9.75
C LEU A 125 -13.27 -7.04 8.39
N TYR A 126 -11.93 -6.90 8.33
CA TYR A 126 -11.23 -6.61 7.09
C TYR A 126 -11.33 -7.77 6.09
N GLY A 127 -11.27 -9.02 6.56
CA GLY A 127 -11.44 -10.19 5.72
C GLY A 127 -12.80 -10.26 5.03
N ARG A 128 -13.86 -9.78 5.69
CA ARG A 128 -15.20 -9.60 5.07
C ARG A 128 -15.19 -8.48 4.04
N LEU A 129 -14.62 -7.32 4.38
CA LEU A 129 -14.56 -6.16 3.49
C LEU A 129 -13.80 -6.48 2.19
N TYR A 130 -12.70 -7.20 2.28
CA TYR A 130 -11.91 -7.66 1.12
C TYR A 130 -12.41 -8.95 0.48
N ARG A 131 -13.50 -9.56 1.03
CA ARG A 131 -14.06 -10.84 0.55
C ARG A 131 -13.02 -11.95 0.47
N VAL A 132 -12.17 -12.04 1.47
CA VAL A 132 -11.08 -13.04 1.53
C VAL A 132 -11.70 -14.45 1.59
N ALA A 133 -11.33 -15.28 0.62
CA ALA A 133 -11.68 -16.70 0.63
C ALA A 133 -10.97 -17.40 1.81
N GLU A 134 -11.62 -18.44 2.36
CA GLU A 134 -11.07 -19.22 3.49
C GLU A 134 -10.57 -18.32 4.65
N ARG A 135 -11.31 -17.23 4.86
CA ARG A 135 -10.93 -16.13 5.75
C ARG A 135 -10.46 -16.60 7.13
N ARG A 136 -11.15 -17.57 7.75
CA ARG A 136 -10.81 -18.04 9.09
C ARG A 136 -9.45 -18.71 9.14
N GLU A 137 -9.15 -19.54 8.16
CA GLU A 137 -7.87 -20.21 8.02
C GLU A 137 -6.75 -19.18 7.76
N ARG A 138 -6.98 -18.26 6.82
CA ARG A 138 -6.02 -17.19 6.52
C ARG A 138 -5.71 -16.32 7.72
N ILE A 139 -6.70 -15.97 8.53
CA ILE A 139 -6.54 -15.20 9.77
C ILE A 139 -5.71 -16.00 10.78
N GLY A 140 -6.04 -17.28 10.99
CA GLY A 140 -5.31 -18.15 11.92
C GLY A 140 -3.84 -18.23 11.56
N MET A 141 -3.55 -18.53 10.29
CA MET A 141 -2.19 -18.59 9.77
C MET A 141 -1.39 -17.30 9.99
N LEU A 142 -1.98 -16.14 9.72
CA LEU A 142 -1.31 -14.86 9.93
C LEU A 142 -1.08 -14.56 11.41
N LEU A 143 -2.06 -14.80 12.27
CA LEU A 143 -1.92 -14.61 13.72
C LEU A 143 -0.82 -15.51 14.32
N GLU A 144 -0.72 -16.75 13.87
CA GLU A 144 0.37 -17.68 14.25
C GLU A 144 1.72 -17.14 13.77
N ARG A 145 1.84 -16.82 12.49
CA ARG A 145 3.08 -16.32 11.90
C ARG A 145 3.60 -15.05 12.58
N PHE A 146 2.70 -14.13 12.94
CA PHE A 146 3.06 -12.88 13.60
C PHE A 146 3.08 -12.98 15.14
N GLY A 147 2.98 -14.19 15.72
CA GLY A 147 3.07 -14.44 17.15
C GLY A 147 1.95 -13.77 17.96
N LEU A 148 0.75 -13.67 17.37
CA LEU A 148 -0.42 -13.05 18.00
C LEU A 148 -1.52 -14.08 18.32
N TRP A 149 -1.30 -15.36 18.05
CA TRP A 149 -2.32 -16.40 18.22
C TRP A 149 -2.85 -16.49 19.65
N ASP A 150 -1.97 -16.47 20.64
CA ASP A 150 -2.38 -16.58 22.07
C ASP A 150 -3.15 -15.34 22.55
N ALA A 151 -2.84 -14.18 21.98
CA ALA A 151 -3.51 -12.93 22.29
C ALA A 151 -4.74 -12.64 21.40
N ARG A 152 -5.14 -13.53 20.49
CA ARG A 152 -6.17 -13.27 19.47
C ARG A 152 -7.54 -12.84 19.98
N HIS A 153 -7.88 -13.22 21.22
CA HIS A 153 -9.14 -12.86 21.89
C HIS A 153 -9.00 -11.67 22.84
N VAL A 154 -7.80 -11.11 22.97
CA VAL A 154 -7.55 -9.92 23.80
C VAL A 154 -7.79 -8.68 22.94
N ARG A 155 -8.41 -7.66 23.51
CA ARG A 155 -8.68 -6.38 22.83
C ARG A 155 -7.38 -5.68 22.47
N ALA A 156 -7.35 -5.06 21.29
CA ALA A 156 -6.16 -4.38 20.79
C ALA A 156 -5.78 -3.11 21.57
N ASP A 157 -6.66 -2.55 22.41
CA ASP A 157 -6.33 -1.44 23.31
C ASP A 157 -5.29 -1.80 24.38
N SER A 158 -5.19 -3.09 24.75
CA SER A 158 -4.20 -3.61 25.69
C SER A 158 -2.90 -4.09 25.03
N TYR A 159 -2.80 -4.01 23.71
CA TYR A 159 -1.62 -4.46 22.97
C TYR A 159 -0.45 -3.48 23.13
N SER A 160 0.77 -4.02 23.19
CA SER A 160 1.98 -3.22 23.05
C SER A 160 2.06 -2.60 21.64
N ARG A 161 2.93 -1.59 21.47
CA ARG A 161 3.16 -0.98 20.15
C ARG A 161 3.59 -2.00 19.11
N GLY A 162 4.49 -2.93 19.48
CA GLY A 162 4.94 -4.01 18.60
C GLY A 162 3.81 -4.98 18.23
N MET A 163 2.93 -5.33 19.18
CA MET A 163 1.75 -6.17 18.89
C MET A 163 0.78 -5.46 17.94
N LEU A 164 0.53 -4.17 18.13
CA LEU A 164 -0.30 -3.37 17.22
C LEU A 164 0.30 -3.30 15.81
N GLN A 165 1.60 -3.14 15.69
CA GLN A 165 2.29 -3.13 14.41
C GLN A 165 2.19 -4.48 13.71
N ARG A 166 2.40 -5.59 14.45
CA ARG A 166 2.23 -6.95 13.92
C ARG A 166 0.78 -7.23 13.49
N LEU A 167 -0.22 -6.74 14.24
CA LEU A 167 -1.62 -6.85 13.84
C LEU A 167 -1.94 -6.02 12.58
N ALA A 168 -1.37 -4.82 12.45
CA ALA A 168 -1.51 -4.01 11.24
C ALA A 168 -0.86 -4.66 10.01
N LEU A 169 0.27 -5.36 10.19
CA LEU A 169 0.89 -6.18 9.15
C LEU A 169 -0.01 -7.35 8.74
N CYS A 170 -0.57 -8.10 9.71
CA CYS A 170 -1.55 -9.15 9.41
C CYS A 170 -2.71 -8.61 8.56
N ARG A 171 -3.28 -7.46 8.94
CA ARG A 171 -4.34 -6.80 8.19
C ARG A 171 -3.92 -6.45 6.77
N THR A 172 -2.70 -5.91 6.61
CA THR A 172 -2.16 -5.47 5.32
C THR A 172 -1.96 -6.65 4.37
N LEU A 173 -1.56 -7.83 4.88
CA LEU A 173 -1.28 -9.04 4.12
C LEU A 173 -2.51 -9.95 3.92
N LEU A 174 -3.60 -9.70 4.65
CA LEU A 174 -4.75 -10.62 4.78
C LEU A 174 -5.37 -11.02 3.43
N HIS A 175 -5.52 -10.07 2.52
CA HIS A 175 -6.20 -10.25 1.24
C HIS A 175 -5.24 -10.63 0.08
N GLY A 176 -3.95 -10.89 0.36
CA GLY A 176 -2.97 -11.26 -0.65
C GLY A 176 -2.77 -10.18 -1.72
N PRO A 177 -2.31 -8.98 -1.33
CA PRO A 177 -2.18 -7.85 -2.26
C PRO A 177 -1.09 -8.07 -3.31
N ASP A 178 -1.29 -7.52 -4.52
CA ASP A 178 -0.27 -7.47 -5.59
C ASP A 178 0.70 -6.30 -5.40
N LEU A 179 0.29 -5.26 -4.66
CA LEU A 179 1.13 -4.12 -4.31
C LEU A 179 1.09 -3.91 -2.80
N LEU A 180 2.25 -3.91 -2.18
CA LEU A 180 2.45 -3.59 -0.78
C LEU A 180 3.04 -2.19 -0.65
N VAL A 181 2.29 -1.29 -0.03
CA VAL A 181 2.69 0.09 0.26
C VAL A 181 2.89 0.22 1.76
N LEU A 182 4.13 0.34 2.22
CA LEU A 182 4.52 0.22 3.61
C LEU A 182 5.20 1.51 4.11
N ASP A 183 4.60 2.16 5.11
CA ASP A 183 5.14 3.38 5.74
C ASP A 183 5.79 3.03 7.07
N GLU A 184 7.12 3.10 7.14
CA GLU A 184 7.96 2.77 8.31
C GLU A 184 7.64 1.38 8.89
N PRO A 185 7.69 0.30 8.10
CA PRO A 185 7.15 -1.00 8.51
C PRO A 185 7.87 -1.63 9.70
N TYR A 186 9.12 -1.27 9.96
CA TYR A 186 9.92 -1.78 11.08
C TYR A 186 9.76 -0.96 12.36
N SER A 187 9.07 0.19 12.30
CA SER A 187 8.84 1.01 13.49
C SER A 187 8.12 0.20 14.56
N ALA A 188 8.59 0.30 15.81
CA ALA A 188 8.04 -0.42 16.96
C ALA A 188 8.19 -1.96 16.95
N LEU A 189 8.87 -2.56 15.98
CA LEU A 189 9.22 -3.98 16.00
C LEU A 189 10.55 -4.18 16.76
N ASP A 190 10.58 -5.22 17.58
CA ASP A 190 11.81 -5.80 18.12
C ASP A 190 12.54 -6.60 17.03
N GLU A 191 13.74 -7.11 17.33
CA GLU A 191 14.53 -7.84 16.34
C GLU A 191 13.83 -9.11 15.84
N GLU A 192 13.09 -9.79 16.70
CA GLU A 192 12.29 -10.96 16.31
C GLU A 192 11.16 -10.57 15.34
N GLY A 193 10.40 -9.52 15.67
CA GLY A 193 9.34 -8.98 14.80
C GLY A 193 9.87 -8.46 13.47
N ALA A 194 11.05 -7.84 13.48
CA ALA A 194 11.71 -7.35 12.28
C ALA A 194 12.18 -8.51 11.38
N ALA A 195 12.80 -9.56 11.97
CA ALA A 195 13.18 -10.77 11.23
C ALA A 195 11.97 -11.52 10.65
N LEU A 196 10.84 -11.46 11.33
CA LEU A 196 9.59 -12.01 10.87
C LEU A 196 9.07 -11.25 9.64
N LEU A 197 9.09 -9.93 9.71
CA LEU A 197 8.72 -9.09 8.57
C LEU A 197 9.63 -9.33 7.37
N ASP A 198 10.96 -9.45 7.57
CA ASP A 198 11.91 -9.77 6.50
C ASP A 198 11.49 -11.05 5.75
N ARG A 199 11.16 -12.13 6.49
CA ARG A 199 10.71 -13.39 5.90
C ARG A 199 9.41 -13.23 5.11
N GLU A 200 8.45 -12.47 5.62
CA GLU A 200 7.18 -12.22 4.92
C GLU A 200 7.41 -11.40 3.63
N LEU A 201 8.29 -10.41 3.65
CA LEU A 201 8.64 -9.65 2.44
C LEU A 201 9.35 -10.54 1.40
N GLU A 202 10.27 -11.40 1.83
CA GLU A 202 10.95 -12.36 0.95
C GLU A 202 9.95 -13.34 0.29
N GLN A 203 8.99 -13.84 1.05
CA GLN A 203 7.94 -14.74 0.54
C GLN A 203 6.96 -14.04 -0.42
N ALA A 204 6.66 -12.77 -0.18
CA ALA A 204 5.73 -12.01 -1.02
C ALA A 204 6.36 -11.50 -2.33
N ARG A 205 7.69 -11.32 -2.39
CA ARG A 205 8.42 -10.79 -3.57
C ARG A 205 8.09 -11.45 -4.90
N PRO A 206 7.94 -12.77 -5.02
CA PRO A 206 7.62 -13.39 -6.30
C PRO A 206 6.22 -13.03 -6.84
N HIS A 207 5.35 -12.45 -5.99
CA HIS A 207 3.93 -12.25 -6.27
C HIS A 207 3.45 -10.82 -6.07
N SER A 208 4.30 -9.92 -5.53
CA SER A 208 3.91 -8.57 -5.19
C SER A 208 5.01 -7.56 -5.51
N ALA A 209 4.61 -6.37 -5.93
CA ALA A 209 5.48 -5.20 -5.94
C ALA A 209 5.43 -4.48 -4.59
N PHE A 210 6.44 -3.63 -4.36
CA PHE A 210 6.59 -2.94 -3.08
C PHE A 210 6.91 -1.46 -3.29
N VAL A 211 6.28 -0.61 -2.47
CA VAL A 211 6.71 0.78 -2.23
C VAL A 211 6.91 0.92 -0.73
N VAL A 212 8.14 1.09 -0.30
CA VAL A 212 8.46 1.15 1.13
C VAL A 212 9.13 2.46 1.46
N ALA A 213 8.58 3.18 2.42
CA ALA A 213 9.20 4.37 2.98
C ALA A 213 9.83 4.05 4.32
N THR A 214 11.08 4.47 4.51
CA THR A 214 11.77 4.37 5.79
C THR A 214 12.82 5.46 5.96
N HIS A 215 13.11 5.81 7.20
CA HIS A 215 14.24 6.66 7.59
C HIS A 215 15.51 5.84 7.86
N ASP A 216 15.39 4.52 8.07
CA ASP A 216 16.52 3.58 8.19
C ASP A 216 16.47 2.55 7.03
N PRO A 217 17.17 2.83 5.92
CA PRO A 217 17.15 1.97 4.75
C PRO A 217 18.01 0.72 4.87
N ALA A 218 18.97 0.66 5.83
CA ALA A 218 20.01 -0.36 5.85
C ALA A 218 19.45 -1.80 5.80
N ARG A 219 18.36 -2.06 6.51
CA ARG A 219 17.75 -3.39 6.57
C ARG A 219 17.06 -3.80 5.27
N ILE A 220 16.45 -2.83 4.58
CA ILE A 220 15.55 -3.11 3.45
C ILE A 220 16.19 -2.82 2.09
N GLU A 221 17.31 -2.12 2.08
CA GLU A 221 18.02 -1.71 0.86
C GLU A 221 18.41 -2.88 -0.04
N ARG A 222 18.69 -4.04 0.56
CA ARG A 222 18.99 -5.29 -0.16
C ARG A 222 17.85 -5.78 -1.06
N PHE A 223 16.61 -5.36 -0.79
CA PHE A 223 15.44 -5.73 -1.57
C PHE A 223 15.13 -4.73 -2.70
N ALA A 224 15.68 -3.53 -2.62
CA ALA A 224 15.32 -2.45 -3.52
C ALA A 224 15.84 -2.66 -4.94
N SER A 225 14.94 -2.65 -5.93
CA SER A 225 15.28 -2.57 -7.35
C SER A 225 15.41 -1.13 -7.83
N SER A 226 14.80 -0.18 -7.12
CA SER A 226 14.89 1.26 -7.38
C SER A 226 14.80 2.07 -6.09
N LYS A 227 15.36 3.29 -6.12
CA LYS A 227 15.40 4.20 -4.97
C LYS A 227 14.91 5.58 -5.37
N LEU A 228 14.12 6.19 -4.51
CA LEU A 228 13.64 7.57 -4.64
C LEU A 228 13.95 8.35 -3.36
N ALA A 229 14.80 9.36 -3.47
CA ALA A 229 15.08 10.27 -2.36
C ALA A 229 14.19 11.51 -2.47
N LEU A 230 13.40 11.79 -1.43
CA LEU A 230 12.62 13.01 -1.30
C LEU A 230 13.40 14.02 -0.45
N ALA A 231 13.35 15.29 -0.88
CA ALA A 231 14.05 16.40 -0.23
C ALA A 231 13.08 17.38 0.44
#